data_ac0a43f49d705d2ed21be681fca7069c
#
_entry.id   ac0a43f49d705d2ed21be681fca7069c
#
_cell.length_a   1.000
_cell.length_b   1.000
_cell.length_c   1.000
_cell.angle_alpha   90.00
_cell.angle_beta   90.00
_cell.angle_gamma   90.00
#
_symmetry.space_group_name_H-M   'P 1'
#
loop_
_entity.id
_entity.type
_entity.pdbx_description
1 polymer ?
#
loop_
_entity_poly.entity_id
_entity_poly.type
_entity_poly.pdbx_seq_one_letter_code
_entity_poly.pdbx_strand_id
1 'polypeptide(L)'
;MGKTVVGTLGNKTQKFDIKVSFTVPEGKTINSTITYETADGTKTITPADFADSPNGTVHTDVHLADGETVEFKNVPYGVTYNVEEYPYKDYTTSYGANCNGTINADKIVAHVTNQKDGTVDTGVILHSAPYVLLLVGVGAAAVAFLILKKHREV
;
A
#
# COMPACT_ATOMS: atom_id res chain seq x y z
N MET A 1 -0.89 -12.93 -8.78
CA MET A 1 -1.37 -11.88 -7.88
C MET A 1 -0.41 -10.70 -7.95
N GLY A 2 -0.92 -9.46 -7.90
CA GLY A 2 -0.12 -8.24 -7.95
C GLY A 2 -0.44 -7.30 -6.77
N LYS A 3 0.51 -6.39 -6.48
CA LYS A 3 0.42 -5.38 -5.41
C LYS A 3 0.56 -3.98 -5.97
N THR A 4 -0.26 -3.04 -5.48
CA THR A 4 -0.13 -1.61 -5.75
C THR A 4 -0.20 -0.81 -4.45
N VAL A 5 0.59 0.26 -4.37
CA VAL A 5 0.55 1.22 -3.28
C VAL A 5 0.28 2.60 -3.86
N VAL A 6 -0.76 3.26 -3.36
CA VAL A 6 -1.22 4.58 -3.81
C VAL A 6 -1.33 5.56 -2.65
N GLY A 7 -1.63 6.81 -2.98
CA GLY A 7 -1.80 7.90 -2.01
C GLY A 7 -0.52 8.72 -1.80
N THR A 8 -0.72 9.91 -1.27
CA THR A 8 0.35 10.93 -1.11
C THR A 8 1.45 10.53 -0.13
N LEU A 9 1.13 9.64 0.83
CA LEU A 9 2.06 9.10 1.82
C LEU A 9 2.33 7.60 1.63
N GLY A 10 1.91 7.01 0.51
CA GLY A 10 2.13 5.61 0.19
C GLY A 10 3.62 5.29 0.04
N ASN A 11 4.16 4.41 0.87
CA ASN A 11 5.55 3.96 0.77
C ASN A 11 5.65 2.81 -0.22
N LYS A 12 6.16 3.09 -1.40
CA LYS A 12 6.26 2.12 -2.51
C LYS A 12 7.33 1.05 -2.33
N THR A 13 8.29 1.27 -1.44
CA THR A 13 9.34 0.30 -1.14
C THR A 13 9.01 -0.61 0.04
N GLN A 14 7.95 -0.28 0.78
CA GLN A 14 7.48 -1.12 1.89
C GLN A 14 6.90 -2.42 1.34
N LYS A 15 7.31 -3.55 1.93
CA LYS A 15 6.69 -4.84 1.69
C LYS A 15 5.50 -5.03 2.62
N PHE A 16 4.45 -5.63 2.07
CA PHE A 16 3.21 -5.95 2.77
C PHE A 16 3.04 -7.45 2.81
N ASP A 17 2.68 -7.97 3.97
CA ASP A 17 2.49 -9.39 4.20
C ASP A 17 1.09 -9.78 3.75
N ILE A 18 1.00 -10.70 2.81
CA ILE A 18 -0.24 -11.16 2.21
C ILE A 18 -0.34 -12.66 2.39
N LYS A 19 -1.36 -13.09 3.11
CA LYS A 19 -1.70 -14.50 3.27
C LYS A 19 -2.49 -14.99 2.06
N VAL A 20 -2.01 -16.03 1.44
CA VAL A 20 -2.70 -16.74 0.36
C VAL A 20 -3.08 -18.13 0.87
N SER A 21 -4.35 -18.43 0.85
CA SER A 21 -4.89 -19.72 1.31
C SER A 21 -5.44 -20.49 0.11
N PHE A 22 -5.19 -21.79 0.10
CA PHE A 22 -5.77 -22.72 -0.86
C PHE A 22 -6.51 -23.81 -0.08
N THR A 23 -7.72 -24.14 -0.53
CA THR A 23 -8.54 -25.18 0.09
C THR A 23 -8.97 -26.20 -0.94
N VAL A 24 -8.69 -27.45 -0.68
CA VAL A 24 -9.18 -28.58 -1.48
C VAL A 24 -10.59 -28.90 -1.00
N PRO A 25 -11.61 -28.98 -1.89
CA PRO A 25 -12.96 -29.31 -1.51
C PRO A 25 -13.05 -30.68 -0.82
N GLU A 26 -13.98 -30.81 0.13
CA GLU A 26 -14.19 -32.02 0.86
C GLU A 26 -14.40 -33.24 -0.09
N GLY A 27 -13.79 -34.35 0.24
CA GLY A 27 -13.83 -35.58 -0.55
C GLY A 27 -13.03 -35.52 -1.87
N LYS A 28 -12.26 -34.46 -2.10
CA LYS A 28 -11.34 -34.37 -3.23
C LYS A 28 -9.89 -34.50 -2.76
N THR A 29 -9.05 -34.94 -3.66
CA THR A 29 -7.59 -34.96 -3.50
C THR A 29 -6.94 -34.24 -4.66
N ILE A 30 -5.77 -33.68 -4.45
CA ILE A 30 -4.92 -33.13 -5.50
C ILE A 30 -3.66 -33.95 -5.64
N ASN A 31 -3.12 -34.04 -6.87
CA ASN A 31 -1.91 -34.80 -7.17
C ASN A 31 -0.78 -33.90 -7.70
N SER A 32 -1.03 -32.60 -7.87
CA SER A 32 -0.05 -31.63 -8.34
C SER A 32 0.54 -30.83 -7.19
N THR A 33 1.80 -30.52 -7.31
CA THR A 33 2.50 -29.58 -6.42
C THR A 33 2.34 -28.16 -6.94
N ILE A 34 1.82 -27.27 -6.12
CA ILE A 34 1.77 -25.83 -6.41
C ILE A 34 3.16 -25.27 -6.19
N THR A 35 3.65 -24.46 -7.13
CA THR A 35 4.95 -23.80 -7.04
C THR A 35 4.81 -22.30 -7.18
N TYR A 36 5.64 -21.55 -6.49
CA TYR A 36 5.70 -20.08 -6.61
C TYR A 36 7.10 -19.57 -6.27
N GLU A 37 7.48 -18.45 -6.88
CA GLU A 37 8.78 -17.81 -6.66
C GLU A 37 8.67 -16.72 -5.60
N THR A 38 9.66 -16.67 -4.70
CA THR A 38 9.86 -15.62 -3.72
C THR A 38 11.28 -15.07 -3.84
N ALA A 39 11.58 -13.98 -3.12
CA ALA A 39 12.95 -13.47 -3.02
C ALA A 39 13.96 -14.52 -2.49
N ASP A 40 13.47 -15.49 -1.71
CA ASP A 40 14.28 -16.57 -1.12
C ASP A 40 14.34 -17.82 -2.02
N GLY A 41 13.82 -17.74 -3.23
CA GLY A 41 13.77 -18.83 -4.21
C GLY A 41 12.41 -19.49 -4.36
N THR A 42 12.39 -20.61 -5.07
CA THR A 42 11.17 -21.38 -5.34
C THR A 42 10.63 -22.03 -4.08
N LYS A 43 9.35 -21.84 -3.82
CA LYS A 43 8.58 -22.49 -2.75
C LYS A 43 7.55 -23.45 -3.35
N THR A 44 7.14 -24.42 -2.56
CA THR A 44 6.18 -25.45 -2.99
C THR A 44 5.13 -25.69 -1.91
N ILE A 45 3.91 -26.03 -2.37
CA ILE A 45 2.84 -26.60 -1.54
C ILE A 45 2.50 -27.95 -2.16
N THR A 46 2.68 -29.01 -1.41
CA THR A 46 2.57 -30.38 -1.87
C THR A 46 1.18 -30.98 -1.55
N PRO A 47 0.77 -32.05 -2.21
CA PRO A 47 -0.44 -32.78 -1.83
C PRO A 47 -0.48 -33.24 -0.37
N ALA A 48 0.68 -33.55 0.23
CA ALA A 48 0.79 -33.93 1.63
C ALA A 48 0.44 -32.77 2.56
N ASP A 49 0.83 -31.55 2.24
CA ASP A 49 0.52 -30.37 3.05
C ASP A 49 -1.00 -30.17 3.17
N PHE A 50 -1.76 -30.49 2.13
CA PHE A 50 -3.23 -30.44 2.18
C PHE A 50 -3.84 -31.59 2.98
N ALA A 51 -3.27 -32.79 2.87
CA ALA A 51 -3.75 -33.96 3.61
C ALA A 51 -3.53 -33.81 5.12
N ASP A 52 -2.43 -33.17 5.52
CA ASP A 52 -2.04 -32.95 6.91
C ASP A 52 -2.70 -31.70 7.52
N SER A 53 -3.37 -30.89 6.69
CA SER A 53 -3.97 -29.63 7.13
C SER A 53 -5.42 -29.79 7.56
N PRO A 54 -5.87 -29.03 8.58
CA PRO A 54 -7.28 -28.98 8.95
C PRO A 54 -8.16 -28.55 7.78
N ASN A 55 -9.22 -29.32 7.51
CA ASN A 55 -10.19 -29.04 6.43
C ASN A 55 -9.55 -28.92 5.03
N GLY A 56 -8.39 -29.53 4.78
CA GLY A 56 -7.71 -29.47 3.50
C GLY A 56 -7.29 -28.04 3.07
N THR A 57 -7.00 -27.17 4.05
CA THR A 57 -6.62 -25.78 3.79
C THR A 57 -5.16 -25.55 4.13
N VAL A 58 -4.38 -25.10 3.17
CA VAL A 58 -2.99 -24.65 3.34
C VAL A 58 -2.91 -23.15 3.09
N HIS A 59 -2.11 -22.46 3.87
CA HIS A 59 -1.82 -21.04 3.64
C HIS A 59 -0.32 -20.80 3.54
N THR A 60 0.03 -19.73 2.85
CA THR A 60 1.39 -19.24 2.77
C THR A 60 1.38 -17.72 2.77
N ASP A 61 2.44 -17.13 3.32
CA ASP A 61 2.64 -15.70 3.32
C ASP A 61 3.59 -15.31 2.19
N VAL A 62 3.24 -14.24 1.49
CA VAL A 62 4.08 -13.59 0.48
C VAL A 62 4.26 -12.12 0.83
N HIS A 63 5.43 -11.58 0.50
CA HIS A 63 5.83 -10.22 0.87
C HIS A 63 6.01 -9.40 -0.40
N LEU A 64 5.07 -8.48 -0.71
CA LEU A 64 5.07 -7.72 -1.96
C LEU A 64 5.10 -6.22 -1.70
N ALA A 65 5.97 -5.51 -2.42
CA ALA A 65 5.99 -4.06 -2.53
C ALA A 65 5.16 -3.58 -3.74
N ASP A 66 5.09 -2.25 -3.95
CA ASP A 66 4.42 -1.66 -5.11
C ASP A 66 4.97 -2.20 -6.42
N GLY A 67 4.08 -2.63 -7.31
CA GLY A 67 4.42 -3.20 -8.62
C GLY A 67 4.91 -4.64 -8.60
N GLU A 68 5.19 -5.22 -7.42
CA GLU A 68 5.62 -6.62 -7.34
C GLU A 68 4.46 -7.59 -7.56
N THR A 69 4.80 -8.78 -8.06
CA THR A 69 3.85 -9.85 -8.34
C THR A 69 4.36 -11.20 -7.87
N VAL A 70 3.46 -12.11 -7.55
CA VAL A 70 3.75 -13.52 -7.34
C VAL A 70 2.80 -14.36 -8.21
N GLU A 71 3.33 -15.43 -8.79
CA GLU A 71 2.55 -16.37 -9.58
C GLU A 71 2.58 -17.75 -8.91
N PHE A 72 1.38 -18.28 -8.62
CA PHE A 72 1.21 -19.65 -8.16
C PHE A 72 0.91 -20.53 -9.39
N LYS A 73 1.78 -21.48 -9.67
CA LYS A 73 1.69 -22.38 -10.83
C LYS A 73 1.16 -23.74 -10.40
N ASN A 74 0.54 -24.43 -11.34
CA ASN A 74 0.00 -25.79 -11.17
C ASN A 74 -1.08 -25.89 -10.08
N VAL A 75 -1.84 -24.82 -9.83
CA VAL A 75 -2.99 -24.87 -8.94
C VAL A 75 -4.13 -25.65 -9.62
N PRO A 76 -4.62 -26.76 -9.07
CA PRO A 76 -5.63 -27.57 -9.73
C PRO A 76 -6.97 -26.86 -9.84
N TYR A 77 -7.72 -27.16 -10.91
CA TYR A 77 -9.11 -26.72 -11.02
C TYR A 77 -9.97 -27.27 -9.89
N GLY A 78 -10.90 -26.46 -9.42
CA GLY A 78 -11.78 -26.78 -8.30
C GLY A 78 -11.22 -26.45 -6.91
N VAL A 79 -9.92 -26.19 -6.77
CA VAL A 79 -9.36 -25.64 -5.53
C VAL A 79 -9.91 -24.24 -5.31
N THR A 80 -10.37 -23.95 -4.09
CA THR A 80 -10.74 -22.59 -3.72
C THR A 80 -9.53 -21.84 -3.16
N TYR A 81 -9.51 -20.53 -3.33
CA TYR A 81 -8.42 -19.69 -2.83
C TYR A 81 -8.95 -18.41 -2.20
N ASN A 82 -8.17 -17.84 -1.29
CA ASN A 82 -8.41 -16.55 -0.66
C ASN A 82 -7.10 -15.79 -0.49
N VAL A 83 -7.12 -14.50 -0.82
CA VAL A 83 -6.00 -13.56 -0.67
C VAL A 83 -6.40 -12.53 0.37
N GLU A 84 -5.64 -12.43 1.44
CA GLU A 84 -5.90 -11.55 2.57
C GLU A 84 -4.60 -10.88 3.04
N GLU A 85 -4.57 -9.57 3.10
CA GLU A 85 -3.44 -8.84 3.63
C GLU A 85 -3.57 -8.62 5.12
N TYR A 86 -2.46 -8.75 5.84
CA TYR A 86 -2.40 -8.37 7.25
C TYR A 86 -2.56 -6.85 7.40
N PRO A 87 -3.29 -6.37 8.42
CA PRO A 87 -3.55 -4.95 8.57
C PRO A 87 -2.26 -4.15 8.79
N TYR A 88 -2.09 -3.07 8.06
CA TYR A 88 -1.00 -2.10 8.25
C TYR A 88 -1.53 -0.76 8.76
N LYS A 89 -0.88 -0.24 9.78
CA LYS A 89 -1.25 1.06 10.37
C LYS A 89 -1.23 2.16 9.32
N ASP A 90 -2.29 2.97 9.31
CA ASP A 90 -2.48 4.12 8.42
C ASP A 90 -2.66 3.77 6.92
N TYR A 91 -2.80 2.49 6.58
CA TYR A 91 -3.17 2.06 5.24
C TYR A 91 -4.61 1.57 5.20
N THR A 92 -5.29 1.90 4.12
CA THR A 92 -6.57 1.29 3.74
C THR A 92 -6.30 0.26 2.66
N THR A 93 -6.58 -1.01 2.94
CA THR A 93 -6.42 -2.10 1.97
C THR A 93 -7.72 -2.30 1.21
N SER A 94 -7.61 -2.41 -0.10
CA SER A 94 -8.72 -2.78 -0.99
C SER A 94 -8.35 -3.97 -1.87
N TYR A 95 -9.33 -4.82 -2.12
CA TYR A 95 -9.19 -6.04 -2.89
C TYR A 95 -9.90 -5.89 -4.22
N GLY A 96 -9.17 -6.12 -5.31
CA GLY A 96 -9.74 -6.19 -6.64
C GLY A 96 -10.58 -7.45 -6.86
N ALA A 97 -11.14 -7.58 -8.04
CA ALA A 97 -11.79 -8.81 -8.43
C ALA A 97 -10.80 -10.00 -8.32
N ASN A 98 -11.34 -11.20 -8.10
CA ASN A 98 -10.57 -12.44 -8.02
C ASN A 98 -9.54 -12.51 -6.85
N CYS A 99 -9.76 -11.80 -5.76
CA CYS A 99 -8.99 -12.03 -4.54
C CYS A 99 -9.47 -13.24 -3.74
N ASN A 100 -10.61 -13.79 -4.11
CA ASN A 100 -11.12 -15.07 -3.63
C ASN A 100 -11.94 -15.76 -4.73
N GLY A 101 -12.11 -17.06 -4.62
CA GLY A 101 -12.91 -17.81 -5.58
C GLY A 101 -12.45 -19.25 -5.74
N THR A 102 -12.83 -19.85 -6.86
CA THR A 102 -12.45 -21.21 -7.25
C THR A 102 -11.61 -21.14 -8.53
N ILE A 103 -10.55 -21.92 -8.58
CA ILE A 103 -9.73 -22.06 -9.79
C ILE A 103 -10.56 -22.75 -10.88
N ASN A 104 -10.93 -21.99 -11.90
CA ASN A 104 -11.78 -22.42 -13.01
C ASN A 104 -11.27 -21.94 -14.38
N ALA A 105 -10.09 -21.34 -14.41
CA ALA A 105 -9.43 -20.83 -15.62
C ALA A 105 -7.92 -20.98 -15.50
N ASP A 106 -7.23 -21.04 -16.64
CA ASP A 106 -5.77 -21.18 -16.72
C ASP A 106 -5.02 -19.98 -16.13
N LYS A 107 -5.67 -18.82 -16.11
CA LYS A 107 -5.10 -17.60 -15.54
C LYS A 107 -6.16 -16.82 -14.77
N ILE A 108 -5.90 -16.62 -13.49
CA ILE A 108 -6.68 -15.76 -12.61
C ILE A 108 -5.76 -14.68 -12.05
N VAL A 109 -6.16 -13.42 -12.15
CA VAL A 109 -5.38 -12.28 -11.66
C VAL A 109 -6.07 -11.64 -10.47
N ALA A 110 -5.51 -11.81 -9.29
CA ALA A 110 -5.89 -11.10 -8.07
C ALA A 110 -5.03 -9.84 -7.92
N HIS A 111 -5.59 -8.80 -7.33
CA HIS A 111 -4.87 -7.55 -7.09
C HIS A 111 -5.22 -6.95 -5.73
N VAL A 112 -4.19 -6.57 -4.96
CA VAL A 112 -4.33 -5.92 -3.65
C VAL A 112 -3.75 -4.51 -3.74
N THR A 113 -4.52 -3.52 -3.29
CA THR A 113 -4.10 -2.12 -3.30
C THR A 113 -4.11 -1.56 -1.89
N ASN A 114 -3.01 -0.92 -1.49
CA ASN A 114 -2.91 -0.15 -0.26
C ASN A 114 -2.89 1.34 -0.56
N GLN A 115 -3.76 2.06 0.11
CA GLN A 115 -3.83 3.51 0.03
C GLN A 115 -3.44 4.14 1.36
N LYS A 116 -2.53 5.12 1.31
CA LYS A 116 -2.19 5.97 2.44
C LYS A 116 -2.14 7.41 1.98
N ASP A 117 -3.14 8.18 2.41
CA ASP A 117 -3.20 9.60 2.17
C ASP A 117 -2.90 10.38 3.46
N GLY A 118 -2.36 11.57 3.29
CA GLY A 118 -2.15 12.52 4.36
C GLY A 118 -1.98 13.90 3.77
N THR A 119 -2.37 14.91 4.53
CA THR A 119 -1.92 16.26 4.29
C THR A 119 -0.46 16.30 4.72
N VAL A 120 0.45 16.45 3.77
CA VAL A 120 1.80 16.93 4.10
C VAL A 120 1.56 18.32 4.63
N ASP A 121 1.64 18.48 5.95
CA ASP A 121 1.58 19.79 6.56
C ASP A 121 2.85 20.55 6.13
N THR A 122 2.81 21.13 4.93
CA THR A 122 3.84 22.04 4.41
C THR A 122 3.67 23.42 5.04
N GLY A 123 2.85 23.50 6.06
CA GLY A 123 2.62 24.71 6.84
C GLY A 123 3.85 25.13 7.61
N VAL A 124 4.84 25.67 6.89
CA VAL A 124 5.56 26.81 7.46
C VAL A 124 4.51 27.87 7.65
N ILE A 125 3.87 27.90 8.81
CA ILE A 125 3.15 29.09 9.27
C ILE A 125 4.25 30.13 9.44
N LEU A 126 4.54 30.83 8.37
CA LEU A 126 5.24 32.09 8.43
C LEU A 126 4.36 32.99 9.31
N HIS A 127 4.66 33.05 10.59
CA HIS A 127 4.19 34.11 11.47
C HIS A 127 4.85 35.43 10.98
N SER A 128 4.60 35.77 9.70
CA SER A 128 5.11 36.99 9.06
C SER A 128 4.30 38.23 9.48
N ALA A 129 3.17 38.03 10.15
CA ALA A 129 2.35 39.13 10.64
C ALA A 129 3.16 40.17 11.47
N PRO A 130 4.04 39.83 12.41
CA PRO A 130 4.84 40.80 13.12
C PRO A 130 5.86 41.52 12.22
N TYR A 131 6.42 40.84 11.22
CA TYR A 131 7.42 41.45 10.30
C TYR A 131 6.77 42.38 9.28
N VAL A 132 5.60 42.06 8.78
CA VAL A 132 4.82 42.92 7.87
C VAL A 132 4.40 44.20 8.59
N LEU A 133 3.94 44.12 9.84
CA LEU A 133 3.62 45.29 10.66
C LEU A 133 4.85 46.13 10.98
N LEU A 134 6.02 45.52 11.20
CA LEU A 134 7.29 46.26 11.42
C LEU A 134 7.72 47.02 10.18
N LEU A 135 7.64 46.43 8.98
CA LEU A 135 7.99 47.08 7.71
C LEU A 135 7.06 48.26 7.40
N VAL A 136 5.76 48.14 7.65
CA VAL A 136 4.79 49.24 7.47
C VAL A 136 5.05 50.35 8.48
N GLY A 137 5.38 50.06 9.73
CA GLY A 137 5.72 51.04 10.76
C GLY A 137 6.98 51.83 10.40
N VAL A 138 8.04 51.17 9.94
CA VAL A 138 9.29 51.85 9.54
C VAL A 138 9.06 52.71 8.30
N GLY A 139 8.30 52.25 7.31
CA GLY A 139 7.95 53.01 6.11
C GLY A 139 7.16 54.30 6.45
N ALA A 140 6.16 54.20 7.33
CA ALA A 140 5.38 55.39 7.76
C ALA A 140 6.22 56.41 8.52
N ALA A 141 7.11 55.97 9.41
CA ALA A 141 8.01 56.83 10.16
C ALA A 141 9.00 57.59 9.24
N ALA A 142 9.55 56.92 8.21
CA ALA A 142 10.43 57.53 7.23
C ALA A 142 9.74 58.63 6.39
N VAL A 143 8.49 58.36 5.96
CA VAL A 143 7.68 59.34 5.20
C VAL A 143 7.35 60.55 6.09
N ALA A 144 6.92 60.34 7.33
CA ALA A 144 6.62 61.42 8.30
C ALA A 144 7.86 62.28 8.57
N PHE A 145 9.05 61.67 8.72
CA PHE A 145 10.30 62.36 8.91
C PHE A 145 10.69 63.26 7.72
N LEU A 146 10.52 62.77 6.49
CA LEU A 146 10.79 63.53 5.26
C LEU A 146 9.85 64.72 5.10
N ILE A 147 8.57 64.58 5.46
CA ILE A 147 7.56 65.65 5.40
C ILE A 147 7.92 66.74 6.43
N LEU A 148 8.23 66.36 7.68
CA LEU A 148 8.62 67.32 8.73
C LEU A 148 9.92 68.04 8.40
N LYS A 149 10.90 67.37 7.79
CA LYS A 149 12.15 68.05 7.35
C LYS A 149 11.87 69.07 6.27
N LYS A 150 11.04 68.78 5.29
CA LYS A 150 10.66 69.70 4.20
C LYS A 150 9.95 70.96 4.75
N HIS A 151 9.14 70.84 5.80
CA HIS A 151 8.46 72.00 6.44
C HIS A 151 9.37 72.88 7.29
N ARG A 152 10.58 72.44 7.62
CA ARG A 152 11.57 73.22 8.38
C ARG A 152 12.53 74.05 7.52
N GLU A 153 12.54 73.77 6.23
CA GLU A 153 13.47 74.44 5.28
C GLU A 153 12.76 75.50 4.41
N VAL A 154 11.52 75.94 4.81
CA VAL A 154 10.78 77.04 4.14
C VAL A 154 10.66 78.20 5.11
#